data_63e168989c3d94329b5ea34292356b90
#
_entry.id   63e168989c3d94329b5ea34292356b90
#
_cell.length_a   1.000
_cell.length_b   1.000
_cell.length_c   1.000
_cell.angle_alpha   90.00
_cell.angle_beta   90.00
_cell.angle_gamma   90.00
#
_symmetry.space_group_name_H-M   'P 1'
#
loop_
_entity.id
_entity.type
_entity.pdbx_description
1 polymer ?
#
loop_
_entity_poly.entity_id
_entity_poly.type
_entity_poly.pdbx_seq_one_letter_code
_entity_poly.pdbx_strand_id
1 'polypeptide(L)'
;GMLLSSSAEATAASIAQYSQADAAAYPEYCDRLGRVAAAFTSMLDSPPPDLQQLSRLPALGKAAMAGRSGSLDGMRSASESVPELASLARKVAALGADGPLLWEALTGPASRILDRWFESPVLKATLATDGVIGANVGPSTPGSAYVLIHHVMGGIDGREGQWVYARGGMGAVSQSIASAAREAGATLLTGVEVTGLLLDETRGAAGPGGQWKHAAAAAEAAKEA
;
A
#
# COMPACT_ATOMS: atom_id res chain seq x y z
N GLY A 1 -25.95 18.76 8.11
CA GLY A 1 -25.12 17.58 7.81
C GLY A 1 -23.75 17.69 8.45
N MET A 2 -23.06 16.58 8.58
CA MET A 2 -21.67 16.56 9.06
C MET A 2 -20.73 16.90 7.91
N LEU A 3 -19.73 17.74 8.16
CA LEU A 3 -18.69 18.11 7.20
C LEU A 3 -17.31 17.79 7.82
N LEU A 4 -16.54 16.97 7.14
CA LEU A 4 -15.12 16.77 7.42
C LEU A 4 -14.32 17.63 6.41
N SER A 5 -13.44 18.48 6.90
CA SER A 5 -12.68 19.43 6.10
C SER A 5 -11.18 19.30 6.36
N SER A 6 -10.37 20.03 5.59
CA SER A 6 -8.92 20.12 5.82
C SER A 6 -8.55 20.93 7.07
N SER A 7 -9.48 21.68 7.66
CA SER A 7 -9.30 22.37 8.95
C SER A 7 -9.75 21.45 10.08
N ALA A 8 -8.82 21.17 11.00
CA ALA A 8 -9.11 20.38 12.21
C ALA A 8 -10.19 21.04 13.09
N GLU A 9 -10.15 22.37 13.21
CA GLU A 9 -11.11 23.13 14.02
C GLU A 9 -12.52 23.05 13.39
N ALA A 10 -12.64 23.25 12.07
CA ALA A 10 -13.93 23.18 11.38
C ALA A 10 -14.51 21.76 11.44
N THR A 11 -13.66 20.73 11.32
CA THR A 11 -14.05 19.33 11.47
C THR A 11 -14.54 19.06 12.88
N ALA A 12 -13.78 19.45 13.92
CA ALA A 12 -14.16 19.27 15.31
C ALA A 12 -15.49 19.98 15.64
N ALA A 13 -15.67 21.22 15.15
CA ALA A 13 -16.93 21.97 15.33
C ALA A 13 -18.13 21.28 14.64
N SER A 14 -17.90 20.64 13.50
CA SER A 14 -18.92 19.87 12.79
C SER A 14 -19.30 18.58 13.55
N ILE A 15 -18.31 17.86 14.07
CA ILE A 15 -18.51 16.63 14.86
C ILE A 15 -19.22 16.97 16.17
N ALA A 16 -18.84 18.07 16.84
CA ALA A 16 -19.39 18.50 18.13
C ALA A 16 -20.91 18.74 18.11
N GLN A 17 -21.50 18.98 16.92
CA GLN A 17 -22.95 19.08 16.76
C GLN A 17 -23.68 17.74 17.01
N TYR A 18 -22.95 16.61 16.95
CA TYR A 18 -23.49 15.26 17.12
C TYR A 18 -22.99 14.61 18.41
N SER A 19 -21.72 14.82 18.77
CA SER A 19 -21.11 14.38 20.01
C SER A 19 -19.89 15.22 20.35
N GLN A 20 -19.89 15.81 21.55
CA GLN A 20 -18.72 16.51 22.11
C GLN A 20 -17.58 15.54 22.43
N ALA A 21 -17.91 14.32 22.89
CA ALA A 21 -16.93 13.29 23.17
C ALA A 21 -16.18 12.86 21.91
N ASP A 22 -16.91 12.66 20.81
CA ASP A 22 -16.33 12.29 19.51
C ASP A 22 -15.46 13.41 18.95
N ALA A 23 -15.88 14.66 19.09
CA ALA A 23 -15.09 15.82 18.66
C ALA A 23 -13.75 15.92 19.41
N ALA A 24 -13.74 15.58 20.69
CA ALA A 24 -12.53 15.52 21.50
C ALA A 24 -11.63 14.31 21.16
N ALA A 25 -12.21 13.17 20.81
CA ALA A 25 -11.48 11.95 20.48
C ALA A 25 -10.90 11.95 19.05
N TYR A 26 -11.53 12.69 18.12
CA TYR A 26 -11.20 12.64 16.69
C TYR A 26 -9.75 12.99 16.36
N PRO A 27 -9.09 14.00 16.95
CA PRO A 27 -7.68 14.29 16.67
C PRO A 27 -6.75 13.13 17.05
N GLU A 28 -6.94 12.50 18.20
CA GLU A 28 -6.13 11.35 18.60
C GLU A 28 -6.36 10.15 17.69
N TYR A 29 -7.60 9.90 17.27
CA TYR A 29 -7.92 8.88 16.29
C TYR A 29 -7.15 9.11 14.97
N CYS A 30 -7.17 10.33 14.43
CA CYS A 30 -6.44 10.68 13.21
C CYS A 30 -4.93 10.48 13.36
N ASP A 31 -4.35 10.91 14.46
CA ASP A 31 -2.93 10.78 14.78
C ASP A 31 -2.48 9.32 14.81
N ARG A 32 -3.24 8.47 15.52
CA ARG A 32 -2.91 7.04 15.64
C ARG A 32 -3.08 6.32 14.32
N LEU A 33 -4.16 6.63 13.59
CA LEU A 33 -4.39 6.04 12.28
C LEU A 33 -3.30 6.46 11.27
N GLY A 34 -2.88 7.73 11.30
CA GLY A 34 -1.78 8.25 10.48
C GLY A 34 -0.45 7.54 10.76
N ARG A 35 -0.10 7.29 12.04
CA ARG A 35 1.12 6.53 12.39
C ARG A 35 1.07 5.09 11.85
N VAL A 36 -0.07 4.43 11.97
CA VAL A 36 -0.25 3.07 11.44
C VAL A 36 -0.21 3.08 9.92
N ALA A 37 -0.86 4.04 9.26
CA ALA A 37 -0.84 4.22 7.82
C ALA A 37 0.59 4.45 7.28
N ALA A 38 1.37 5.33 7.92
CA ALA A 38 2.76 5.60 7.54
C ALA A 38 3.66 4.35 7.67
N ALA A 39 3.51 3.57 8.74
CA ALA A 39 4.21 2.31 8.90
C ALA A 39 3.83 1.32 7.80
N PHE A 40 2.54 1.24 7.47
CA PHE A 40 2.01 0.34 6.45
C PHE A 40 2.46 0.74 5.04
N THR A 41 2.43 2.02 4.67
CA THR A 41 2.94 2.53 3.38
C THR A 41 4.38 2.07 3.14
N SER A 42 5.22 2.18 4.17
CA SER A 42 6.61 1.75 4.07
C SER A 42 6.79 0.23 3.89
N MET A 43 5.78 -0.58 4.22
CA MET A 43 5.77 -2.02 3.99
C MET A 43 5.35 -2.35 2.56
N LEU A 44 4.41 -1.60 1.99
CA LEU A 44 3.96 -1.79 0.60
C LEU A 44 5.05 -1.48 -0.44
N ASP A 45 5.93 -0.54 -0.15
CA ASP A 45 7.05 -0.17 -1.03
C ASP A 45 8.22 -1.17 -0.99
N SER A 46 8.13 -2.18 -0.11
CA SER A 46 9.15 -3.21 0.03
C SER A 46 8.70 -4.51 -0.64
N PRO A 47 9.60 -5.29 -1.26
CA PRO A 47 9.26 -6.62 -1.74
C PRO A 47 8.77 -7.47 -0.56
N PRO A 48 7.79 -8.37 -0.77
CA PRO A 48 7.30 -9.23 0.29
C PRO A 48 8.44 -10.12 0.82
N PRO A 49 8.59 -10.25 2.15
CA PRO A 49 9.62 -11.10 2.72
C PRO A 49 9.38 -12.56 2.32
N ASP A 50 10.45 -13.27 1.97
CA ASP A 50 10.37 -14.71 1.71
C ASP A 50 10.13 -15.48 3.02
N LEU A 51 8.86 -15.82 3.25
CA LEU A 51 8.43 -16.53 4.45
C LEU A 51 9.02 -17.95 4.56
N GLN A 52 9.48 -18.55 3.45
CA GLN A 52 10.16 -19.84 3.51
C GLN A 52 11.48 -19.74 4.25
N GLN A 53 12.11 -18.59 4.26
CA GLN A 53 13.34 -18.34 5.00
C GLN A 53 13.11 -18.24 6.51
N LEU A 54 11.91 -17.89 6.97
CA LEU A 54 11.54 -17.94 8.40
C LEU A 54 11.68 -19.36 8.97
N SER A 55 11.39 -20.39 8.19
CA SER A 55 11.55 -21.79 8.61
C SER A 55 13.02 -22.17 8.85
N ARG A 56 13.97 -21.41 8.28
CA ARG A 56 15.43 -21.63 8.41
C ARG A 56 16.04 -20.87 9.59
N LEU A 57 15.34 -19.88 10.16
CA LEU A 57 15.84 -19.09 11.31
C LEU A 57 16.26 -19.94 12.51
N PRO A 58 15.52 -21.01 12.93
CA PRO A 58 15.96 -21.86 14.02
C PRO A 58 17.26 -22.63 13.72
N ALA A 59 17.46 -23.01 12.45
CA ALA A 59 18.67 -23.69 12.02
C ALA A 59 19.88 -22.74 11.98
N LEU A 60 19.68 -21.49 11.55
CA LEU A 60 20.70 -20.43 11.56
C LEU A 60 21.09 -20.04 12.98
N GLY A 61 20.12 -19.89 13.90
CA GLY A 61 20.38 -19.64 15.32
C GLY A 61 21.19 -20.77 15.98
N LYS A 62 20.84 -22.03 15.71
CA LYS A 62 21.59 -23.21 16.19
C LYS A 62 22.98 -23.29 15.57
N ALA A 63 23.14 -23.01 14.28
CA ALA A 63 24.43 -22.98 13.60
C ALA A 63 25.35 -21.87 14.12
N ALA A 64 24.81 -20.67 14.36
CA ALA A 64 25.55 -19.56 14.97
C ALA A 64 26.03 -19.87 16.39
N MET A 65 25.17 -20.49 17.20
CA MET A 65 25.54 -20.93 18.58
C MET A 65 26.53 -22.10 18.61
N ALA A 66 26.53 -22.95 17.58
CA ALA A 66 27.41 -24.12 17.51
C ALA A 66 28.82 -23.82 16.94
N GLY A 67 29.12 -22.57 16.55
CA GLY A 67 30.43 -22.18 16.00
C GLY A 67 30.79 -22.89 14.71
N ARG A 68 29.85 -23.54 14.04
CA ARG A 68 30.09 -24.27 12.79
C ARG A 68 30.00 -23.32 11.61
N SER A 69 31.08 -23.23 10.85
CA SER A 69 31.17 -22.57 9.54
C SER A 69 30.09 -23.14 8.60
N GLY A 70 28.93 -22.50 8.54
CA GLY A 70 27.93 -22.80 7.52
C GLY A 70 28.46 -22.39 6.15
N SER A 71 28.00 -23.03 5.08
CA SER A 71 28.38 -22.70 3.70
C SER A 71 28.14 -21.21 3.45
N LEU A 72 29.10 -20.55 2.81
CA LEU A 72 29.07 -19.11 2.50
C LEU A 72 27.83 -18.71 1.69
N ASP A 73 27.27 -19.63 0.89
CA ASP A 73 26.04 -19.41 0.11
C ASP A 73 24.78 -19.38 0.99
N GLY A 74 24.74 -20.21 2.04
CA GLY A 74 23.66 -20.16 3.03
C GLY A 74 23.67 -18.88 3.87
N MET A 75 24.86 -18.35 4.16
CA MET A 75 25.02 -17.08 4.88
C MET A 75 24.70 -15.86 3.98
N ARG A 76 25.03 -15.90 2.69
CA ARG A 76 24.66 -14.86 1.72
C ARG A 76 23.13 -14.76 1.56
N SER A 77 22.46 -15.89 1.31
CA SER A 77 21.00 -15.91 1.18
C SER A 77 20.29 -15.46 2.46
N ALA A 78 20.82 -15.81 3.64
CA ALA A 78 20.29 -15.34 4.91
C ALA A 78 20.58 -13.85 5.16
N SER A 79 21.74 -13.33 4.68
CA SER A 79 22.09 -11.92 4.84
C SER A 79 21.25 -10.98 3.95
N GLU A 80 20.68 -11.50 2.86
CA GLU A 80 19.82 -10.71 1.95
C GLU A 80 18.40 -10.56 2.45
N SER A 81 17.87 -11.54 3.18
CA SER A 81 16.47 -11.49 3.69
C SER A 81 16.33 -11.08 5.16
N VAL A 82 17.37 -11.28 5.97
CA VAL A 82 17.39 -10.82 7.37
C VAL A 82 17.24 -9.30 7.51
N PRO A 83 17.84 -8.44 6.64
CA PRO A 83 17.64 -7.00 6.72
C PRO A 83 16.20 -6.58 6.51
N GLU A 84 15.47 -7.23 5.59
CA GLU A 84 14.07 -6.88 5.28
C GLU A 84 13.14 -7.25 6.43
N LEU A 85 13.26 -8.48 6.96
CA LEU A 85 12.51 -8.91 8.14
C LEU A 85 12.87 -8.10 9.39
N ALA A 86 14.14 -7.79 9.59
CA ALA A 86 14.58 -6.94 10.70
C ALA A 86 14.09 -5.49 10.53
N SER A 87 14.02 -4.99 9.31
CA SER A 87 13.42 -3.69 8.99
C SER A 87 11.93 -3.69 9.32
N LEU A 88 11.20 -4.68 8.86
CA LEU A 88 9.78 -4.87 9.14
C LEU A 88 9.52 -4.97 10.64
N ALA A 89 10.26 -5.83 11.34
CA ALA A 89 10.14 -5.99 12.79
C ALA A 89 10.41 -4.68 13.55
N ARG A 90 11.41 -3.90 13.13
CA ARG A 90 11.69 -2.57 13.71
C ARG A 90 10.57 -1.58 13.47
N LYS A 91 9.98 -1.55 12.26
CA LYS A 91 8.85 -0.68 11.92
C LYS A 91 7.62 -1.01 12.76
N VAL A 92 7.30 -2.30 12.91
CA VAL A 92 6.19 -2.76 13.76
C VAL A 92 6.49 -2.46 15.24
N ALA A 93 7.71 -2.71 15.70
CA ALA A 93 8.11 -2.40 17.08
C ALA A 93 8.06 -0.89 17.39
N ALA A 94 8.40 -0.04 16.42
CA ALA A 94 8.35 1.41 16.57
C ALA A 94 6.92 1.94 16.77
N LEU A 95 5.89 1.19 16.34
CA LEU A 95 4.49 1.54 16.62
C LEU A 95 4.13 1.43 18.12
N GLY A 96 4.90 0.66 18.90
CA GLY A 96 4.66 0.52 20.34
C GLY A 96 3.21 0.15 20.64
N ALA A 97 2.50 1.03 21.33
CA ALA A 97 1.10 0.85 21.72
C ALA A 97 0.13 0.81 20.53
N ASP A 98 0.52 1.27 19.34
CA ASP A 98 -0.29 1.23 18.12
C ASP A 98 -0.13 -0.09 17.32
N GLY A 99 0.80 -0.96 17.71
CA GLY A 99 1.00 -2.28 17.08
C GLY A 99 -0.28 -3.13 16.98
N PRO A 100 -1.10 -3.26 18.06
CA PRO A 100 -2.39 -3.95 17.97
C PRO A 100 -3.36 -3.31 16.97
N LEU A 101 -3.35 -1.98 16.81
CA LEU A 101 -4.17 -1.28 15.82
C LEU A 101 -3.74 -1.63 14.39
N LEU A 102 -2.45 -1.76 14.11
CA LEU A 102 -1.96 -2.25 12.81
C LEU A 102 -2.52 -3.64 12.50
N TRP A 103 -2.43 -4.58 13.45
CA TRP A 103 -2.95 -5.92 13.25
C TRP A 103 -4.46 -5.92 12.98
N GLU A 104 -5.20 -5.16 13.78
CA GLU A 104 -6.66 -5.03 13.61
C GLU A 104 -7.01 -4.38 12.27
N ALA A 105 -6.26 -3.37 11.85
CA ALA A 105 -6.42 -2.71 10.56
C ALA A 105 -6.20 -3.66 9.38
N LEU A 106 -5.26 -4.59 9.49
CA LEU A 106 -4.98 -5.57 8.43
C LEU A 106 -6.04 -6.69 8.34
N THR A 107 -6.67 -7.06 9.47
CA THR A 107 -7.47 -8.28 9.54
C THR A 107 -8.91 -8.05 9.98
N GLY A 108 -9.19 -6.95 10.65
CA GLY A 108 -10.46 -6.67 11.31
C GLY A 108 -11.49 -5.93 10.46
N PRO A 109 -12.69 -5.76 10.98
CA PRO A 109 -13.71 -4.90 10.41
C PRO A 109 -13.50 -3.43 10.83
N ALA A 110 -13.78 -2.50 9.91
CA ALA A 110 -13.70 -1.06 10.17
C ALA A 110 -14.63 -0.64 11.33
N SER A 111 -15.83 -1.23 11.40
CA SER A 111 -16.79 -0.93 12.46
C SER A 111 -16.22 -1.13 13.86
N ARG A 112 -15.41 -2.18 14.06
CA ARG A 112 -14.79 -2.46 15.37
C ARG A 112 -13.81 -1.38 15.81
N ILE A 113 -13.03 -0.83 14.88
CA ILE A 113 -12.16 0.32 15.14
C ILE A 113 -13.01 1.53 15.49
N LEU A 114 -14.02 1.86 14.66
CA LEU A 114 -14.85 3.03 14.82
C LEU A 114 -15.69 2.98 16.12
N ASP A 115 -16.22 1.80 16.49
CA ASP A 115 -17.02 1.62 17.71
C ASP A 115 -16.19 1.80 18.99
N ARG A 116 -14.89 1.60 18.95
CA ARG A 116 -13.98 1.85 20.08
C ARG A 116 -13.74 3.33 20.30
N TRP A 117 -13.74 4.11 19.22
CA TRP A 117 -13.39 5.52 19.27
C TRP A 117 -14.58 6.45 19.40
N PHE A 118 -15.71 6.10 18.81
CA PHE A 118 -16.83 7.01 18.60
C PHE A 118 -18.16 6.42 19.07
N GLU A 119 -19.02 7.29 19.59
CA GLU A 119 -20.38 6.94 19.98
C GLU A 119 -21.41 7.35 18.90
N SER A 120 -21.19 8.47 18.19
CA SER A 120 -22.13 8.99 17.20
C SER A 120 -22.26 8.05 15.98
N PRO A 121 -23.47 7.55 15.70
CA PRO A 121 -23.69 6.73 14.50
C PRO A 121 -23.47 7.52 13.21
N VAL A 122 -23.66 8.85 13.24
CA VAL A 122 -23.47 9.72 12.07
C VAL A 122 -21.99 9.81 11.74
N LEU A 123 -21.10 10.03 12.73
CA LEU A 123 -19.66 10.07 12.52
C LEU A 123 -19.13 8.69 12.07
N LYS A 124 -19.55 7.64 12.75
CA LYS A 124 -19.17 6.26 12.39
C LYS A 124 -19.57 5.92 10.96
N ALA A 125 -20.79 6.25 10.54
CA ALA A 125 -21.25 6.00 9.17
C ALA A 125 -20.45 6.83 8.14
N THR A 126 -20.11 8.09 8.47
CA THR A 126 -19.30 8.93 7.59
C THR A 126 -17.90 8.36 7.38
N LEU A 127 -17.21 7.99 8.46
CA LEU A 127 -15.87 7.41 8.39
C LEU A 127 -15.86 5.99 7.81
N ALA A 128 -16.92 5.20 8.05
CA ALA A 128 -17.04 3.86 7.50
C ALA A 128 -17.14 3.83 5.97
N THR A 129 -17.47 4.95 5.33
CA THR A 129 -17.48 5.09 3.87
C THR A 129 -16.11 4.71 3.29
N ASP A 130 -15.02 5.17 3.90
CA ASP A 130 -13.66 4.83 3.48
C ASP A 130 -13.31 3.34 3.66
N GLY A 131 -14.05 2.63 4.50
CA GLY A 131 -13.88 1.19 4.70
C GLY A 131 -14.57 0.30 3.66
N VAL A 132 -15.34 0.89 2.72
CA VAL A 132 -16.12 0.13 1.73
C VAL A 132 -15.90 0.59 0.28
N ILE A 133 -15.28 1.74 0.05
CA ILE A 133 -15.02 2.26 -1.30
C ILE A 133 -14.07 1.31 -2.06
N GLY A 134 -14.50 0.90 -3.24
CA GLY A 134 -13.73 0.00 -4.09
C GLY A 134 -13.72 -1.47 -3.66
N ALA A 135 -14.45 -1.82 -2.59
CA ALA A 135 -14.54 -3.18 -2.09
C ALA A 135 -16.02 -3.62 -1.99
N ASN A 136 -16.29 -4.87 -2.34
CA ASN A 136 -17.65 -5.45 -2.21
C ASN A 136 -17.85 -6.02 -0.80
N VAL A 137 -17.73 -5.16 0.22
CA VAL A 137 -17.82 -5.52 1.64
C VAL A 137 -18.61 -4.47 2.41
N GLY A 138 -19.17 -4.86 3.55
CA GLY A 138 -19.71 -3.91 4.52
C GLY A 138 -18.69 -3.54 5.59
N PRO A 139 -18.89 -2.45 6.35
CA PRO A 139 -17.95 -2.01 7.37
C PRO A 139 -17.77 -2.99 8.53
N SER A 140 -18.67 -3.96 8.69
CA SER A 140 -18.58 -5.04 9.68
C SER A 140 -17.91 -6.31 9.14
N THR A 141 -17.51 -6.32 7.87
CA THR A 141 -16.79 -7.45 7.27
C THR A 141 -15.32 -7.40 7.64
N PRO A 142 -14.70 -8.52 8.09
CA PRO A 142 -13.25 -8.60 8.28
C PRO A 142 -12.49 -8.18 7.01
N GLY A 143 -11.45 -7.38 7.17
CA GLY A 143 -10.69 -6.78 6.07
C GLY A 143 -11.17 -5.39 5.64
N SER A 144 -12.38 -4.94 6.02
CA SER A 144 -12.82 -3.57 5.71
C SER A 144 -12.00 -2.49 6.42
N ALA A 145 -11.36 -2.82 7.54
CA ALA A 145 -10.42 -1.91 8.22
C ALA A 145 -9.15 -1.67 7.39
N TYR A 146 -8.72 -2.65 6.58
CA TYR A 146 -7.64 -2.43 5.62
C TYR A 146 -8.03 -1.39 4.56
N VAL A 147 -9.25 -1.46 4.04
CA VAL A 147 -9.77 -0.50 3.05
C VAL A 147 -9.79 0.91 3.65
N LEU A 148 -10.24 1.05 4.90
CA LEU A 148 -10.23 2.32 5.63
C LEU A 148 -8.81 2.90 5.73
N ILE A 149 -7.82 2.11 6.16
CA ILE A 149 -6.41 2.54 6.26
C ILE A 149 -5.83 2.87 4.89
N HIS A 150 -6.15 2.10 3.86
CA HIS A 150 -5.68 2.34 2.50
C HIS A 150 -6.07 3.75 2.00
N HIS A 151 -7.28 4.21 2.33
CA HIS A 151 -7.72 5.54 1.96
C HIS A 151 -7.01 6.66 2.75
N VAL A 152 -6.61 6.39 4.00
CA VAL A 152 -5.80 7.33 4.81
C VAL A 152 -4.38 7.45 4.27
N MET A 153 -3.83 6.40 3.63
CA MET A 153 -2.47 6.39 3.09
C MET A 153 -2.29 7.25 1.84
N GLY A 154 -3.39 7.49 1.09
CA GLY A 154 -3.35 8.32 -0.10
C GLY A 154 -2.92 9.75 0.23
N GLY A 155 -1.97 10.30 -0.51
CA GLY A 155 -1.50 11.66 -0.29
C GLY A 155 -1.19 12.39 -1.58
N ILE A 156 -1.30 13.71 -1.55
CA ILE A 156 -0.90 14.61 -2.63
C ILE A 156 -0.28 15.88 -2.03
N ASP A 157 0.83 16.33 -2.60
CA ASP A 157 1.56 17.53 -2.15
C ASP A 157 1.89 17.53 -0.64
N GLY A 158 2.24 16.35 -0.09
CA GLY A 158 2.58 16.19 1.33
C GLY A 158 1.37 16.22 2.29
N ARG A 159 0.15 16.15 1.78
CA ARG A 159 -1.07 16.02 2.57
C ARG A 159 -1.62 14.60 2.43
N GLU A 160 -1.68 13.87 3.52
CA GLU A 160 -2.23 12.52 3.57
C GLU A 160 -3.76 12.54 3.62
N GLY A 161 -4.40 11.43 3.19
CA GLY A 161 -5.85 11.26 3.20
C GLY A 161 -6.62 12.19 2.26
N GLN A 162 -5.94 12.77 1.25
CA GLN A 162 -6.58 13.70 0.31
C GLN A 162 -7.19 12.98 -0.88
N TRP A 163 -8.45 13.29 -1.15
CA TRP A 163 -9.13 12.90 -2.37
C TRP A 163 -9.02 14.00 -3.41
N VAL A 164 -8.67 13.64 -4.63
CA VAL A 164 -8.56 14.55 -5.76
C VAL A 164 -9.27 14.00 -6.99
N TYR A 165 -9.70 14.89 -7.84
CA TYR A 165 -10.33 14.57 -9.11
C TYR A 165 -9.50 15.16 -10.25
N ALA A 166 -9.06 14.31 -11.17
CA ALA A 166 -8.31 14.77 -12.32
C ALA A 166 -9.23 15.59 -13.25
N ARG A 167 -8.76 16.78 -13.67
CA ARG A 167 -9.44 17.55 -14.70
C ARG A 167 -9.48 16.74 -15.99
N GLY A 168 -10.66 16.49 -16.54
CA GLY A 168 -10.89 15.62 -17.69
C GLY A 168 -11.10 14.14 -17.31
N GLY A 169 -11.23 13.83 -15.99
CA GLY A 169 -11.55 12.50 -15.49
C GLY A 169 -10.38 11.52 -15.58
N MET A 170 -10.65 10.24 -15.39
CA MET A 170 -9.63 9.18 -15.41
C MET A 170 -8.98 9.02 -16.79
N GLY A 171 -9.71 9.34 -17.87
CA GLY A 171 -9.14 9.37 -19.22
C GLY A 171 -7.98 10.35 -19.36
N ALA A 172 -8.03 11.50 -18.70
CA ALA A 172 -6.93 12.47 -18.70
C ALA A 172 -5.68 11.93 -17.99
N VAL A 173 -5.82 11.12 -16.94
CA VAL A 173 -4.71 10.44 -16.28
C VAL A 173 -4.02 9.49 -17.25
N SER A 174 -4.80 8.64 -17.94
CA SER A 174 -4.27 7.73 -18.96
C SER A 174 -3.57 8.47 -20.11
N GLN A 175 -4.15 9.57 -20.58
CA GLN A 175 -3.56 10.39 -21.63
C GLN A 175 -2.26 11.07 -21.18
N SER A 176 -2.19 11.52 -19.93
CA SER A 176 -0.96 12.09 -19.36
C SER A 176 0.19 11.08 -19.37
N ILE A 177 -0.08 9.84 -18.94
CA ILE A 177 0.90 8.75 -18.96
C ILE A 177 1.31 8.43 -20.41
N ALA A 178 0.34 8.34 -21.33
CA ALA A 178 0.60 8.09 -22.75
C ALA A 178 1.44 9.21 -23.38
N SER A 179 1.21 10.46 -23.02
CA SER A 179 2.01 11.59 -23.50
C SER A 179 3.44 11.52 -22.98
N ALA A 180 3.64 11.28 -21.70
CA ALA A 180 4.97 11.11 -21.13
C ALA A 180 5.73 9.93 -21.76
N ALA A 181 5.03 8.82 -22.05
CA ALA A 181 5.65 7.69 -22.74
C ALA A 181 6.11 8.06 -24.18
N ARG A 182 5.28 8.82 -24.94
CA ARG A 182 5.67 9.28 -26.27
C ARG A 182 6.85 10.26 -26.22
N GLU A 183 6.84 11.18 -25.28
CA GLU A 183 7.97 12.10 -25.03
C GLU A 183 9.27 11.36 -24.71
N ALA A 184 9.17 10.23 -24.01
CA ALA A 184 10.29 9.32 -23.74
C ALA A 184 10.67 8.42 -24.94
N GLY A 185 10.03 8.58 -26.10
CA GLY A 185 10.33 7.83 -27.32
C GLY A 185 9.58 6.52 -27.47
N ALA A 186 8.56 6.23 -26.64
CA ALA A 186 7.76 5.02 -26.80
C ALA A 186 6.77 5.14 -27.98
N THR A 187 6.62 4.06 -28.74
CA THR A 187 5.59 3.93 -29.78
C THR A 187 4.34 3.29 -29.17
N LEU A 188 3.22 3.99 -29.22
CA LEU A 188 1.92 3.49 -28.74
C LEU A 188 1.04 3.15 -29.92
N LEU A 189 0.67 1.88 -30.03
CA LEU A 189 -0.23 1.34 -31.06
C LEU A 189 -1.59 1.03 -30.41
N THR A 190 -2.66 1.35 -31.13
CA THR A 190 -4.04 1.02 -30.74
C THR A 190 -4.70 0.24 -31.88
N GLY A 191 -5.74 -0.53 -31.55
CA GLY A 191 -6.42 -1.38 -32.56
C GLY A 191 -5.60 -2.60 -32.98
N VAL A 192 -4.54 -2.94 -32.22
CA VAL A 192 -3.69 -4.11 -32.48
C VAL A 192 -3.96 -5.18 -31.43
N GLU A 193 -4.31 -6.37 -31.88
CA GLU A 193 -4.50 -7.54 -31.01
C GLU A 193 -3.14 -8.14 -30.64
N VAL A 194 -2.92 -8.35 -29.34
CA VAL A 194 -1.76 -9.10 -28.85
C VAL A 194 -2.07 -10.58 -28.88
N THR A 195 -1.46 -11.31 -29.84
CA THR A 195 -1.71 -12.74 -30.04
C THR A 195 -0.76 -13.65 -29.27
N GLY A 196 0.34 -13.12 -28.73
CA GLY A 196 1.31 -13.91 -27.98
C GLY A 196 2.38 -13.05 -27.30
N LEU A 197 3.02 -13.64 -26.30
CA LEU A 197 4.20 -13.10 -25.62
C LEU A 197 5.38 -14.05 -25.88
N LEU A 198 6.46 -13.51 -26.41
CA LEU A 198 7.70 -14.26 -26.58
C LEU A 198 8.60 -13.97 -25.37
N LEU A 199 8.89 -15.00 -24.60
CA LEU A 199 9.77 -14.95 -23.43
C LEU A 199 11.15 -15.48 -23.82
N ASP A 200 12.20 -14.74 -23.50
CA ASP A 200 13.58 -15.23 -23.65
C ASP A 200 13.99 -15.92 -22.34
N GLU A 201 13.89 -17.23 -22.31
CA GLU A 201 14.22 -18.07 -21.16
C GLU A 201 15.73 -18.08 -20.85
N THR A 202 16.58 -17.64 -21.80
CA THR A 202 18.04 -17.65 -21.64
C THR A 202 18.56 -16.43 -20.91
N ARG A 203 17.74 -15.40 -20.72
CA ARG A 203 18.05 -14.20 -19.95
C ARG A 203 17.39 -14.27 -18.59
N GLY A 204 18.07 -14.86 -17.63
CA GLY A 204 17.76 -14.65 -16.21
C GLY A 204 17.66 -13.15 -15.95
N ALA A 205 16.72 -12.75 -15.09
CA ALA A 205 16.30 -11.38 -14.80
C ALA A 205 17.41 -10.34 -15.00
N ALA A 206 17.40 -9.69 -16.16
CA ALA A 206 18.27 -8.55 -16.42
C ALA A 206 17.79 -7.40 -15.52
N GLY A 207 18.68 -6.90 -14.67
CA GLY A 207 18.44 -5.72 -13.85
C GLY A 207 18.06 -4.49 -14.68
N PRO A 208 17.71 -3.38 -14.03
CA PRO A 208 17.22 -2.16 -14.70
C PRO A 208 18.25 -1.65 -15.72
N GLY A 209 17.95 -1.81 -17.00
CA GLY A 209 18.84 -1.42 -18.12
C GLY A 209 18.88 -2.38 -19.30
N GLY A 210 18.19 -3.53 -19.24
CA GLY A 210 18.10 -4.47 -20.36
C GLY A 210 17.35 -3.86 -21.55
N GLN A 211 18.09 -3.58 -22.65
CA GLN A 211 17.50 -3.13 -23.90
C GLN A 211 16.70 -4.27 -24.53
N TRP A 212 15.40 -4.06 -24.68
CA TRP A 212 14.51 -4.96 -25.40
C TRP A 212 14.79 -4.86 -26.90
N LYS A 213 15.63 -5.73 -27.44
CA LYS A 213 16.02 -5.70 -28.87
C LYS A 213 14.95 -6.28 -29.83
N HIS A 214 13.87 -6.87 -29.32
CA HIS A 214 12.88 -7.57 -30.14
C HIS A 214 11.57 -6.81 -30.42
N ALA A 215 11.35 -5.63 -29.82
CA ALA A 215 10.21 -4.79 -30.17
C ALA A 215 10.31 -4.17 -31.57
N ALA A 216 11.53 -4.05 -32.10
CA ALA A 216 11.75 -3.48 -33.44
C ALA A 216 11.27 -4.40 -34.59
N ALA A 217 11.43 -5.72 -34.48
CA ALA A 217 11.02 -6.66 -35.49
C ALA A 217 9.49 -6.77 -35.62
N ALA A 218 8.75 -6.68 -34.52
CA ALA A 218 7.29 -6.69 -34.52
C ALA A 218 6.70 -5.37 -35.08
N ALA A 219 7.39 -4.24 -34.87
CA ALA A 219 6.98 -2.95 -35.41
C ALA A 219 7.24 -2.83 -36.92
N GLU A 220 8.23 -3.55 -37.47
CA GLU A 220 8.53 -3.60 -38.89
C GLU A 220 7.52 -4.46 -39.62
N ALA A 221 7.13 -5.61 -39.07
CA ALA A 221 6.08 -6.47 -39.62
C ALA A 221 4.69 -5.81 -39.67
N ALA A 222 4.40 -4.91 -38.72
CA ALA A 222 3.14 -4.16 -38.68
C ALA A 222 3.09 -2.98 -39.67
N LYS A 223 4.19 -2.62 -40.34
CA LYS A 223 4.24 -1.59 -41.38
C LYS A 223 4.00 -2.16 -42.78
N GLU A 224 4.12 -3.49 -42.96
CA GLU A 224 3.94 -4.17 -44.23
C GLU A 224 2.54 -4.82 -44.35
N ALA A 225 1.69 -4.79 -43.31
CA ALA A 225 0.31 -5.25 -43.31
C ALA A 225 -0.67 -4.06 -43.37
#